data_51a93ed0897bbefd74a47681b95ad0b6
#
_entry.id   51a93ed0897bbefd74a47681b95ad0b6
#
_cell.length_a   1.000
_cell.length_b   1.000
_cell.length_c   1.000
_cell.angle_alpha   90.00
_cell.angle_beta   90.00
_cell.angle_gamma   90.00
#
_symmetry.space_group_name_H-M   'P 1'
#
loop_
_entity.id
_entity.type
_entity.pdbx_description
1 polymer ?
#
loop_
_entity_poly.entity_id
_entity_poly.type
_entity_poly.pdbx_seq_one_letter_code
_entity_poly.pdbx_strand_id
1 'polypeptide(L)'
;LQQEIRQMSLTITVALPPKACDPNARLHWAKKSRGVRACRLAACLAGKAALKGQPAPMWEKASVKVEAFFPTARFPDPDNLIARLKATFDGVADAGVVANDRGLWPERPSIAKDKANPRIVLTITPEP
;
A
#
# COMPACT_ATOMS: atom_id res chain seq x y z
N LEU A 1 11.03 -11.78 -20.10
CA LEU A 1 10.99 -11.59 -18.63
C LEU A 1 10.49 -10.22 -18.24
N GLN A 2 11.04 -9.15 -18.83
CA GLN A 2 10.58 -7.80 -18.52
C GLN A 2 9.14 -7.56 -18.97
N GLN A 3 8.73 -8.16 -20.07
CA GLN A 3 7.35 -8.07 -20.54
C GLN A 3 6.39 -8.82 -19.62
N GLU A 4 6.81 -9.96 -19.08
CA GLU A 4 5.99 -10.73 -18.16
C GLU A 4 5.69 -9.91 -16.89
N ILE A 5 6.71 -9.26 -16.29
CA ILE A 5 6.52 -8.42 -15.12
C ILE A 5 5.68 -7.19 -15.47
N ARG A 6 5.86 -6.59 -16.66
CA ARG A 6 5.08 -5.44 -17.08
C ARG A 6 3.59 -5.74 -17.23
N GLN A 7 3.23 -6.99 -17.49
CA GLN A 7 1.84 -7.42 -17.69
C GLN A 7 1.25 -8.16 -16.50
N MET A 8 2.09 -8.64 -15.56
CA MET A 8 1.64 -9.39 -14.39
C MET A 8 1.26 -8.47 -13.25
N SER A 9 0.29 -8.92 -12.45
CA SER A 9 -0.03 -8.26 -11.19
C SER A 9 1.09 -8.50 -10.18
N LEU A 10 1.34 -7.51 -9.32
CA LEU A 10 2.21 -7.65 -8.17
C LEU A 10 1.37 -7.70 -6.90
N THR A 11 1.70 -8.64 -6.01
CA THR A 11 1.08 -8.73 -4.70
C THR A 11 2.07 -8.26 -3.64
N ILE A 12 1.68 -7.24 -2.89
CA ILE A 12 2.52 -6.64 -1.84
C ILE A 12 1.75 -6.74 -0.54
N THR A 13 2.36 -7.32 0.49
CA THR A 13 1.77 -7.42 1.81
C THR A 13 2.52 -6.50 2.76
N VAL A 14 1.78 -5.66 3.48
CA VAL A 14 2.32 -4.75 4.47
C VAL A 14 1.53 -4.85 5.77
N ALA A 15 2.11 -4.36 6.86
CA ALA A 15 1.41 -4.24 8.13
C ALA A 15 0.28 -3.22 8.03
N LEU A 16 -0.70 -3.32 8.93
CA LEU A 16 -1.72 -2.29 9.05
C LEU A 16 -1.06 -0.94 9.29
N PRO A 17 -1.57 0.15 8.66
CA PRO A 17 -0.99 1.47 8.85
C PRO A 17 -1.09 1.90 10.29
N PRO A 18 -0.03 2.54 10.85
CA PRO A 18 -0.07 3.01 12.23
C PRO A 18 -1.03 4.18 12.39
N LYS A 19 -1.41 4.46 13.64
CA LYS A 19 -2.29 5.58 13.97
C LYS A 19 -1.80 6.90 13.39
N ALA A 20 -0.50 7.08 13.26
CA ALA A 20 0.09 8.29 12.66
C ALA A 20 -0.39 8.55 11.23
N CYS A 21 -0.77 7.51 10.48
CA CYS A 21 -1.27 7.63 9.11
C CYS A 21 -2.76 7.96 9.03
N ASP A 22 -3.48 7.94 10.15
CA ASP A 22 -4.89 8.35 10.18
C ASP A 22 -4.94 9.87 10.05
N PRO A 23 -5.65 10.40 9.02
CA PRO A 23 -5.75 11.86 8.84
C PRO A 23 -6.42 12.56 10.01
N ASN A 24 -7.23 11.85 10.80
CA ASN A 24 -7.90 12.39 11.98
C ASN A 24 -7.12 12.21 13.28
N ALA A 25 -5.92 11.62 13.22
CA ALA A 25 -5.12 11.39 14.43
C ALA A 25 -4.59 12.70 14.99
N ARG A 26 -4.79 12.88 16.31
CA ARG A 26 -4.30 14.06 17.05
C ARG A 26 -2.97 13.72 17.73
N LEU A 27 -1.91 13.67 16.93
CA LEU A 27 -0.56 13.42 17.39
C LEU A 27 0.31 14.63 17.17
N HIS A 28 1.34 14.79 18.02
CA HIS A 28 2.36 15.79 17.80
C HIS A 28 2.95 15.63 16.39
N TRP A 29 3.18 16.73 15.70
CA TRP A 29 3.59 16.71 14.28
C TRP A 29 4.87 15.89 14.04
N ALA A 30 5.86 15.95 14.97
CA ALA A 30 7.10 15.20 14.82
C ALA A 30 6.87 13.70 14.92
N LYS A 31 6.02 13.26 15.85
CA LYS A 31 5.67 11.86 16.02
C LYS A 31 4.87 11.35 14.82
N LYS A 32 3.93 12.15 14.34
CA LYS A 32 3.13 11.84 13.16
C LYS A 32 4.03 11.70 11.93
N SER A 33 4.95 12.63 11.72
CA SER A 33 5.89 12.62 10.60
C SER A 33 6.78 11.38 10.62
N ARG A 34 7.30 11.00 11.79
CA ARG A 34 8.14 9.79 11.92
C ARG A 34 7.36 8.53 11.57
N GLY A 35 6.11 8.42 12.04
CA GLY A 35 5.27 7.27 11.75
C GLY A 35 4.93 7.15 10.25
N VAL A 36 4.62 8.27 9.62
CA VAL A 36 4.34 8.32 8.19
C VAL A 36 5.57 7.91 7.38
N ARG A 37 6.76 8.43 7.72
CA ARG A 37 8.01 8.08 7.03
C ARG A 37 8.36 6.60 7.21
N ALA A 38 8.16 6.05 8.39
CA ALA A 38 8.43 4.64 8.65
C ALA A 38 7.49 3.75 7.82
N CYS A 39 6.22 4.12 7.73
CA CYS A 39 5.24 3.41 6.92
C CYS A 39 5.61 3.45 5.43
N ARG A 40 6.01 4.61 4.93
CA ARG A 40 6.45 4.78 3.55
C ARG A 40 7.67 3.91 3.23
N LEU A 41 8.66 3.90 4.12
CA LEU A 41 9.86 3.08 3.95
C LEU A 41 9.52 1.58 3.96
N ALA A 42 8.68 1.15 4.90
CA ALA A 42 8.27 -0.26 4.97
C ALA A 42 7.57 -0.71 3.69
N ALA A 43 6.70 0.14 3.12
CA ALA A 43 6.01 -0.16 1.87
C ALA A 43 6.99 -0.20 0.68
N CYS A 44 7.99 0.69 0.66
CA CYS A 44 9.04 0.67 -0.36
C CYS A 44 9.81 -0.65 -0.32
N LEU A 45 10.23 -1.08 0.87
CA LEU A 45 10.96 -2.34 1.03
C LEU A 45 10.10 -3.54 0.64
N ALA A 46 8.84 -3.54 1.02
CA ALA A 46 7.90 -4.61 0.64
C ALA A 46 7.68 -4.65 -0.88
N GLY A 47 7.59 -3.50 -1.52
CA GLY A 47 7.47 -3.40 -2.98
C GLY A 47 8.69 -3.94 -3.69
N LYS A 48 9.89 -3.58 -3.23
CA LYS A 48 11.14 -4.11 -3.77
C LYS A 48 11.24 -5.63 -3.59
N ALA A 49 10.84 -6.14 -2.43
CA ALA A 49 10.83 -7.57 -2.16
C ALA A 49 9.87 -8.31 -3.10
N ALA A 50 8.72 -7.72 -3.40
CA ALA A 50 7.74 -8.32 -4.31
C ALA A 50 8.27 -8.40 -5.75
N LEU A 51 9.18 -7.51 -6.14
CA LEU A 51 9.81 -7.54 -7.46
C LEU A 51 10.84 -8.65 -7.61
N LYS A 52 11.30 -9.26 -6.52
CA LYS A 52 12.21 -10.42 -6.52
C LYS A 52 13.45 -10.21 -7.40
N GLY A 53 14.06 -9.04 -7.30
CA GLY A 53 15.25 -8.70 -8.06
C GLY A 53 15.00 -8.33 -9.52
N GLN A 54 13.77 -8.34 -9.98
CA GLN A 54 13.43 -7.92 -11.32
C GLN A 54 13.45 -6.40 -11.44
N PRO A 55 13.67 -5.85 -12.65
CA PRO A 55 13.64 -4.41 -12.84
C PRO A 55 12.29 -3.80 -12.45
N ALA A 56 12.32 -2.60 -11.89
CA ALA A 56 11.12 -1.88 -11.53
C ALA A 56 10.27 -1.60 -12.79
N PRO A 57 8.98 -1.99 -12.79
CA PRO A 57 8.17 -1.86 -14.00
C PRO A 57 7.81 -0.42 -14.36
N MET A 58 7.81 0.49 -13.40
CA MET A 58 7.53 1.92 -13.63
C MET A 58 6.23 2.15 -14.42
N TRP A 59 5.17 1.42 -14.07
CA TRP A 59 3.88 1.56 -14.76
C TRP A 59 3.35 2.99 -14.66
N GLU A 60 2.76 3.49 -15.72
CA GLU A 60 2.14 4.82 -15.69
C GLU A 60 0.85 4.81 -14.89
N LYS A 61 0.03 3.80 -15.10
CA LYS A 61 -1.24 3.59 -14.37
C LYS A 61 -1.38 2.15 -13.97
N ALA A 62 -1.87 1.93 -12.77
CA ALA A 62 -2.16 0.61 -12.26
C ALA A 62 -3.35 0.68 -11.30
N SER A 63 -4.23 -0.30 -11.40
CA SER A 63 -5.30 -0.46 -10.41
C SER A 63 -4.75 -1.17 -9.18
N VAL A 64 -5.27 -0.83 -8.01
CA VAL A 64 -4.86 -1.43 -6.74
C VAL A 64 -6.09 -2.07 -6.09
N LYS A 65 -6.07 -3.39 -5.99
CA LYS A 65 -7.04 -4.11 -5.18
C LYS A 65 -6.53 -4.11 -3.75
N VAL A 66 -7.32 -3.56 -2.83
CA VAL A 66 -6.96 -3.44 -1.42
C VAL A 66 -7.76 -4.44 -0.61
N GLU A 67 -7.06 -5.34 0.07
CA GLU A 67 -7.67 -6.28 1.01
C GLU A 67 -7.08 -6.01 2.39
N ALA A 68 -7.93 -5.57 3.32
CA ALA A 68 -7.51 -5.23 4.68
C ALA A 68 -8.03 -6.26 5.66
N PHE A 69 -7.15 -6.75 6.53
CA PHE A 69 -7.48 -7.74 7.55
C PHE A 69 -7.16 -7.16 8.91
N PHE A 70 -8.21 -6.96 9.72
CA PHE A 70 -8.09 -6.34 11.03
C PHE A 70 -8.20 -7.39 12.15
N PRO A 71 -7.58 -7.14 13.31
CA PRO A 71 -7.64 -8.11 14.41
C PRO A 71 -9.02 -8.22 15.05
N THR A 72 -9.87 -7.20 14.90
CA THR A 72 -11.23 -7.16 15.44
C THR A 72 -12.21 -6.70 14.36
N ALA A 73 -13.50 -6.82 14.63
CA ALA A 73 -14.54 -6.35 13.72
C ALA A 73 -14.77 -4.83 13.74
N ARG A 74 -13.93 -4.07 14.42
CA ARG A 74 -13.98 -2.60 14.41
C ARG A 74 -13.27 -2.09 13.17
N PHE A 75 -14.02 -1.96 12.08
CA PHE A 75 -13.46 -1.57 10.81
C PHE A 75 -13.58 -0.05 10.61
N PRO A 76 -12.55 0.59 10.00
CA PRO A 76 -12.67 1.97 9.56
C PRO A 76 -13.61 2.07 8.35
N ASP A 77 -14.11 3.27 8.08
CA ASP A 77 -14.77 3.53 6.80
C ASP A 77 -13.81 3.21 5.65
N PRO A 78 -14.34 2.68 4.52
CA PRO A 78 -13.49 2.43 3.34
C PRO A 78 -12.71 3.65 2.88
N ASP A 79 -13.32 4.83 2.85
CA ASP A 79 -12.63 6.06 2.46
C ASP A 79 -11.52 6.44 3.44
N ASN A 80 -11.78 6.29 4.73
CA ASN A 80 -10.77 6.56 5.77
C ASN A 80 -9.60 5.56 5.66
N LEU A 81 -9.89 4.30 5.35
CA LEU A 81 -8.85 3.29 5.15
C LEU A 81 -7.93 3.68 3.99
N ILE A 82 -8.50 4.07 2.85
CA ILE A 82 -7.71 4.51 1.70
C ILE A 82 -6.85 5.73 2.07
N ALA A 83 -7.40 6.68 2.81
CA ALA A 83 -6.64 7.84 3.27
C ALA A 83 -5.47 7.45 4.18
N ARG A 84 -5.65 6.44 5.05
CA ARG A 84 -4.57 5.91 5.90
C ARG A 84 -3.46 5.22 5.10
N LEU A 85 -3.74 4.79 3.88
CA LEU A 85 -2.79 4.09 3.02
C LEU A 85 -1.97 5.02 2.14
N LYS A 86 -2.12 6.35 2.28
CA LYS A 86 -1.40 7.33 1.46
C LYS A 86 0.12 7.10 1.51
N ALA A 87 0.70 6.97 2.70
CA ALA A 87 2.13 6.72 2.87
C ALA A 87 2.55 5.37 2.28
N THR A 88 1.69 4.36 2.39
CA THR A 88 1.92 3.04 1.80
C THR A 88 2.00 3.14 0.28
N PHE A 89 1.08 3.86 -0.36
CA PHE A 89 1.09 4.05 -1.80
C PHE A 89 2.32 4.85 -2.25
N ASP A 90 2.71 5.88 -1.50
CA ASP A 90 3.93 6.63 -1.77
C ASP A 90 5.17 5.72 -1.73
N GLY A 91 5.22 4.80 -0.76
CA GLY A 91 6.31 3.83 -0.65
C GLY A 91 6.34 2.84 -1.81
N VAL A 92 5.18 2.38 -2.28
CA VAL A 92 5.09 1.52 -3.46
C VAL A 92 5.64 2.24 -4.70
N ALA A 93 5.31 3.51 -4.86
CA ALA A 93 5.87 4.33 -5.94
C ALA A 93 7.39 4.50 -5.79
N ASP A 94 7.88 4.69 -4.56
CA ASP A 94 9.33 4.77 -4.30
C ASP A 94 10.06 3.50 -4.73
N ALA A 95 9.40 2.33 -4.64
CA ALA A 95 9.97 1.07 -5.09
C ALA A 95 10.04 0.96 -6.62
N GLY A 96 9.41 1.88 -7.35
CA GLY A 96 9.40 1.89 -8.81
C GLY A 96 8.32 1.03 -9.44
N VAL A 97 7.34 0.57 -8.67
CA VAL A 97 6.21 -0.20 -9.21
C VAL A 97 5.41 0.66 -10.20
N VAL A 98 5.23 1.93 -9.87
CA VAL A 98 4.66 2.94 -10.77
C VAL A 98 5.64 4.10 -10.89
N ALA A 99 5.56 4.83 -11.98
CA ALA A 99 6.41 6.00 -12.22
C ALA A 99 6.10 7.15 -11.26
N ASN A 100 4.84 7.25 -10.82
CA ASN A 100 4.38 8.30 -9.91
C ASN A 100 3.23 7.75 -9.08
N ASP A 101 3.13 8.15 -7.80
CA ASP A 101 2.06 7.73 -6.90
C ASP A 101 0.66 8.04 -7.45
N ARG A 102 0.53 9.08 -8.29
CA ARG A 102 -0.72 9.41 -8.98
C ARG A 102 -1.18 8.32 -9.94
N GLY A 103 -0.29 7.44 -10.35
CA GLY A 103 -0.62 6.32 -11.21
C GLY A 103 -1.29 5.16 -10.49
N LEU A 104 -1.31 5.16 -9.15
CA LEU A 104 -2.00 4.13 -8.37
C LEU A 104 -3.46 4.51 -8.17
N TRP A 105 -4.35 3.65 -8.65
CA TRP A 105 -5.80 3.88 -8.62
C TRP A 105 -6.44 2.81 -7.73
N PRO A 106 -6.63 3.11 -6.43
CA PRO A 106 -7.22 2.12 -5.53
C PRO A 106 -8.70 1.88 -5.84
N GLU A 107 -9.06 0.60 -5.84
CA GLU A 107 -10.45 0.18 -5.91
C GLU A 107 -11.06 0.26 -4.51
N ARG A 108 -12.38 0.11 -4.43
CA ARG A 108 -13.05 0.03 -3.14
C ARG A 108 -12.46 -1.14 -2.33
N PRO A 109 -11.95 -0.90 -1.11
CA PRO A 109 -11.30 -1.94 -0.35
C PRO A 109 -12.29 -3.00 0.15
N SER A 110 -11.83 -4.25 0.21
CA SER A 110 -12.51 -5.28 0.97
C SER A 110 -11.90 -5.34 2.36
N ILE A 111 -12.73 -5.49 3.37
CA ILE A 111 -12.32 -5.44 4.78
C ILE A 111 -12.87 -6.67 5.48
N ALA A 112 -11.99 -7.38 6.18
CA ALA A 112 -12.35 -8.60 6.89
C ALA A 112 -11.60 -8.66 8.23
N LYS A 113 -12.00 -9.58 9.07
CA LYS A 113 -11.34 -9.84 10.35
C LYS A 113 -10.38 -11.02 10.18
N ASP A 114 -9.15 -10.85 10.65
CA ASP A 114 -8.17 -11.93 10.77
C ASP A 114 -7.31 -11.65 12.00
N LYS A 115 -7.74 -12.16 13.14
CA LYS A 115 -7.06 -11.94 14.42
C LYS A 115 -5.64 -12.52 14.42
N ALA A 116 -5.42 -13.63 13.73
CA ALA A 116 -4.13 -14.31 13.74
C ALA A 116 -3.09 -13.57 12.89
N ASN A 117 -3.50 -12.88 11.84
CA ASN A 117 -2.57 -12.24 10.91
C ASN A 117 -3.15 -10.94 10.31
N PRO A 118 -3.27 -9.88 11.13
CA PRO A 118 -3.72 -8.58 10.62
C PRO A 118 -2.72 -8.04 9.59
N ARG A 119 -3.23 -7.54 8.47
CA ARG A 119 -2.36 -7.09 7.38
C ARG A 119 -3.15 -6.35 6.32
N ILE A 120 -2.43 -5.69 5.42
CA ILE A 120 -2.95 -5.14 4.16
C ILE A 120 -2.32 -5.92 3.02
N VAL A 121 -3.14 -6.40 2.10
CA VAL A 121 -2.68 -7.04 0.87
C VAL A 121 -3.07 -6.16 -0.31
N LEU A 122 -2.07 -5.74 -1.07
CA LEU A 122 -2.24 -4.91 -2.26
C LEU A 122 -1.95 -5.78 -3.49
N THR A 123 -2.90 -5.87 -4.39
CA THR A 123 -2.70 -6.50 -5.70
C THR A 123 -2.71 -5.39 -6.74
N ILE A 124 -1.57 -5.15 -7.36
CA ILE A 124 -1.35 -4.03 -8.26
C ILE A 124 -1.28 -4.56 -9.68
N THR A 125 -2.19 -4.09 -10.53
CA THR A 125 -2.31 -4.56 -11.92
C THR A 125 -2.16 -3.38 -12.86
N PRO A 126 -1.21 -3.44 -13.81
CA PRO A 126 -1.03 -2.34 -14.75
C PRO A 126 -2.27 -2.20 -15.65
N GLU A 127 -2.60 -0.95 -15.96
CA GLU A 127 -3.64 -0.64 -16.93
C GLU A 127 -3.03 -0.42 -18.31
N PRO A 128 -3.71 -0.87 -19.37
CA PRO A 128 -3.21 -0.68 -20.74
C PRO A 128 -3.18 0.78 -21.16
#